data_968b1aa578d8821a98890815aae2eaf5
#
_entry.id   968b1aa578d8821a98890815aae2eaf5
#
_cell.length_a   1.000
_cell.length_b   1.000
_cell.length_c   1.000
_cell.angle_alpha   90.00
_cell.angle_beta   90.00
_cell.angle_gamma   90.00
#
_symmetry.space_group_name_H-M   'P 1'
#
loop_
_entity.id
_entity.type
_entity.pdbx_description
1 polymer ?
#
loop_
_entity_poly.entity_id
_entity_poly.type
_entity_poly.pdbx_seq_one_letter_code
_entity_poly.pdbx_strand_id
1 'polypeptide(L)'
;TPYIVGAADERVIAGKGQTVYARGQGIEVGQRYAIYREGEPYIVTDAEGKKQNLGLELTQVGSAIAIRGENDMSTLEITDSYNSEVRRGYRVLPEYDAMLPTLFYPTHAQDVTGGGQVIGVQSGYVFSVSQKGQEIRDPKTNEKLTLPTERIGNIMVFKTFDRVSYAYVLDSELPMNLGAKISPSVVDK
;
A
#
# COMPACT_ATOMS: atom_id res chain seq x y z
N THR A 1 3.35 -9.23 13.15
CA THR A 1 4.36 -8.53 12.35
C THR A 1 5.40 -7.91 13.26
N PRO A 2 6.69 -8.14 13.04
CA PRO A 2 7.75 -7.52 13.84
C PRO A 2 7.75 -5.98 13.74
N TYR A 3 8.20 -5.33 14.80
CA TYR A 3 8.28 -3.86 14.87
C TYR A 3 9.49 -3.39 15.69
N ILE A 4 9.95 -2.18 15.45
CA ILE A 4 11.09 -1.57 16.14
C ILE A 4 10.69 -1.18 17.57
N VAL A 5 11.45 -1.64 18.55
CA VAL A 5 11.21 -1.31 19.98
C VAL A 5 12.22 -0.30 20.53
N GLY A 6 13.37 -0.16 19.89
CA GLY A 6 14.39 0.79 20.35
C GLY A 6 15.61 0.81 19.42
N ALA A 7 16.50 1.75 19.67
CA ALA A 7 17.80 1.82 19.05
C ALA A 7 18.90 1.54 20.09
N ALA A 8 20.07 1.10 19.63
CA ALA A 8 21.25 1.06 20.48
C ALA A 8 21.55 2.47 21.03
N ASP A 9 22.13 2.56 22.20
CA ASP A 9 22.45 3.80 22.91
C ASP A 9 21.23 4.64 23.37
N GLU A 10 20.08 3.97 23.61
CA GLU A 10 18.85 4.61 24.12
C GLU A 10 18.30 5.75 23.23
N ARG A 11 18.76 5.86 21.99
CA ARG A 11 18.28 6.89 21.06
C ARG A 11 16.83 6.62 20.65
N VAL A 12 16.10 7.68 20.41
CA VAL A 12 14.72 7.64 19.91
C VAL A 12 14.68 7.38 18.42
N ILE A 13 15.75 7.71 17.72
CA ILE A 13 15.89 7.70 16.27
C ILE A 13 17.21 7.06 15.86
N ALA A 14 17.18 6.35 14.74
CA ALA A 14 18.37 5.71 14.18
C ALA A 14 18.46 5.93 12.67
N GLY A 15 19.68 6.03 12.17
CA GLY A 15 20.01 6.18 10.76
C GLY A 15 20.94 5.08 10.24
N LYS A 16 21.40 5.21 9.00
CA LYS A 16 22.32 4.27 8.36
C LYS A 16 23.55 3.98 9.22
N GLY A 17 23.92 2.70 9.32
CA GLY A 17 25.06 2.20 10.10
C GLY A 17 24.77 2.09 11.60
N GLN A 18 23.57 2.44 12.05
CA GLN A 18 23.16 2.29 13.45
C GLN A 18 22.37 1.02 13.67
N THR A 19 22.34 0.56 14.91
CA THR A 19 21.66 -0.66 15.31
C THR A 19 20.33 -0.35 15.98
N VAL A 20 19.30 -1.12 15.62
CA VAL A 20 17.98 -1.08 16.24
C VAL A 20 17.57 -2.46 16.73
N TYR A 21 16.66 -2.49 17.67
CA TYR A 21 16.07 -3.71 18.19
C TYR A 21 14.64 -3.83 17.68
N ALA A 22 14.31 -5.01 17.18
CA ALA A 22 12.96 -5.36 16.75
C ALA A 22 12.41 -6.49 17.59
N ARG A 23 11.13 -6.44 17.87
CA ARG A 23 10.37 -7.50 18.55
C ARG A 23 9.39 -8.14 17.57
N GLY A 24 9.30 -9.46 17.62
CA GLY A 24 8.38 -10.27 16.83
C GLY A 24 9.07 -11.49 16.20
N GLN A 25 8.26 -12.45 15.77
CA GLN A 25 8.74 -13.68 15.13
C GLN A 25 8.96 -13.49 13.64
N GLY A 26 9.77 -14.37 13.04
CA GLY A 26 10.01 -14.40 11.59
C GLY A 26 11.14 -13.51 11.11
N ILE A 27 12.01 -13.03 12.02
CA ILE A 27 13.26 -12.36 11.66
C ILE A 27 14.40 -13.39 11.73
N GLU A 28 15.04 -13.64 10.60
CA GLU A 28 16.15 -14.58 10.46
C GLU A 28 17.47 -13.84 10.31
N VAL A 29 18.49 -14.27 11.06
CA VAL A 29 19.84 -13.68 11.02
C VAL A 29 20.43 -13.83 9.62
N GLY A 30 21.05 -12.76 9.11
CA GLY A 30 21.62 -12.68 7.77
C GLY A 30 20.63 -12.27 6.68
N GLN A 31 19.32 -12.23 6.97
CA GLN A 31 18.31 -11.78 6.01
C GLN A 31 18.13 -10.26 6.04
N ARG A 32 17.71 -9.72 4.90
CA ARG A 32 17.42 -8.30 4.72
C ARG A 32 15.94 -8.01 4.97
N TYR A 33 15.70 -6.86 5.58
CA TYR A 33 14.37 -6.39 5.95
C TYR A 33 14.18 -4.93 5.55
N ALA A 34 12.97 -4.61 5.15
CA ALA A 34 12.54 -3.24 4.94
C ALA A 34 11.83 -2.72 6.21
N ILE A 35 12.09 -1.46 6.54
CA ILE A 35 11.49 -0.77 7.69
C ILE A 35 10.45 0.21 7.17
N TYR A 36 9.23 0.11 7.70
CA TYR A 36 8.07 0.87 7.26
C TYR A 36 7.48 1.72 8.39
N ARG A 37 7.17 2.95 8.06
CA ARG A 37 6.34 3.82 8.87
C ARG A 37 4.86 3.55 8.52
N GLU A 38 4.01 3.45 9.53
CA GLU A 38 2.56 3.42 9.35
C GLU A 38 2.04 4.78 8.92
N GLY A 39 1.22 4.80 7.90
CA GLY A 39 0.50 5.96 7.38
C GLY A 39 -0.98 5.90 7.73
N GLU A 40 -1.79 6.53 6.88
CA GLU A 40 -3.23 6.62 7.08
C GLU A 40 -3.93 5.28 6.82
N PRO A 41 -5.02 4.99 7.56
CA PRO A 41 -5.83 3.83 7.31
C PRO A 41 -6.65 3.99 6.01
N TYR A 42 -6.74 2.92 5.22
CA TYR A 42 -7.65 2.85 4.08
C TYR A 42 -9.06 2.52 4.57
N ILE A 43 -9.92 3.54 4.60
CA ILE A 43 -11.32 3.41 5.03
C ILE A 43 -12.22 3.53 3.80
N VAL A 44 -13.05 2.51 3.58
CA VAL A 44 -14.13 2.55 2.58
C VAL A 44 -15.47 2.62 3.26
N THR A 45 -16.42 3.26 2.61
CA THR A 45 -17.82 3.31 3.05
C THR A 45 -18.64 2.49 2.06
N ASP A 46 -19.39 1.50 2.54
CA ASP A 46 -20.28 0.69 1.71
C ASP A 46 -21.55 1.46 1.31
N ALA A 47 -22.40 0.80 0.51
CA ALA A 47 -23.65 1.40 0.01
C ALA A 47 -24.62 1.73 1.15
N GLU A 48 -24.52 1.05 2.28
CA GLU A 48 -25.33 1.26 3.49
C GLU A 48 -24.76 2.34 4.42
N GLY A 49 -23.63 2.97 4.04
CA GLY A 49 -22.97 4.02 4.84
C GLY A 49 -22.06 3.49 5.97
N LYS A 50 -21.81 2.18 6.05
CA LYS A 50 -20.96 1.58 7.05
C LYS A 50 -19.48 1.73 6.64
N LYS A 51 -18.68 2.27 7.54
CA LYS A 51 -17.23 2.41 7.37
C LYS A 51 -16.51 1.11 7.67
N GLN A 52 -15.62 0.70 6.78
CA GLN A 52 -14.76 -0.46 6.94
C GLN A 52 -13.30 -0.07 6.74
N ASN A 53 -12.46 -0.39 7.71
CA ASN A 53 -11.01 -0.23 7.59
C ASN A 53 -10.45 -1.46 6.85
N LEU A 54 -9.85 -1.26 5.68
CA LEU A 54 -9.27 -2.32 4.85
C LEU A 54 -7.81 -2.61 5.23
N GLY A 55 -7.09 -1.63 5.77
CA GLY A 55 -5.68 -1.76 6.11
C GLY A 55 -5.00 -0.42 6.29
N LEU A 56 -3.68 -0.45 6.38
CA LEU A 56 -2.82 0.72 6.55
C LEU A 56 -1.93 0.91 5.34
N GLU A 57 -1.68 2.16 5.01
CA GLU A 57 -0.56 2.50 4.13
C GLU A 57 0.75 2.35 4.91
N LEU A 58 1.74 1.73 4.29
CA LEU A 58 3.09 1.61 4.83
C LEU A 58 4.07 2.29 3.87
N THR A 59 4.80 3.28 4.36
CA THR A 59 5.86 3.95 3.61
C THR A 59 7.22 3.43 4.07
N GLN A 60 8.05 2.96 3.14
CA GLN A 60 9.39 2.52 3.45
C GLN A 60 10.27 3.70 3.87
N VAL A 61 10.93 3.55 5.00
CA VAL A 61 11.83 4.57 5.57
C VAL A 61 13.28 4.11 5.62
N GLY A 62 13.52 2.81 5.44
CA GLY A 62 14.87 2.27 5.42
C GLY A 62 14.92 0.77 5.16
N SER A 63 16.14 0.27 5.06
CA SER A 63 16.46 -1.16 4.98
C SER A 63 17.44 -1.53 6.09
N ALA A 64 17.40 -2.78 6.51
CA ALA A 64 18.28 -3.30 7.54
C ALA A 64 18.62 -4.77 7.30
N ILE A 65 19.68 -5.23 7.91
CA ILE A 65 20.06 -6.65 7.96
C ILE A 65 19.97 -7.15 9.40
N ALA A 66 19.42 -8.34 9.60
CA ALA A 66 19.39 -8.97 10.90
C ALA A 66 20.77 -9.55 11.24
N ILE A 67 21.40 -9.05 12.30
CA ILE A 67 22.75 -9.46 12.72
C ILE A 67 22.75 -10.38 13.94
N ARG A 68 21.66 -10.38 14.71
CA ARG A 68 21.48 -11.25 15.88
C ARG A 68 20.00 -11.48 16.14
N GLY A 69 19.65 -12.66 16.65
CA GLY A 69 18.29 -13.01 17.10
C GLY A 69 18.36 -13.83 18.37
N GLU A 70 17.47 -13.52 19.31
CA GLU A 70 17.31 -14.28 20.55
C GLU A 70 15.83 -14.18 20.99
N ASN A 71 15.16 -15.35 21.12
CA ASN A 71 13.74 -15.46 21.43
C ASN A 71 12.87 -14.68 20.43
N ASP A 72 12.10 -13.68 20.92
CA ASP A 72 11.27 -12.79 20.11
C ASP A 72 11.93 -11.44 19.81
N MET A 73 13.22 -11.30 20.13
CA MET A 73 14.00 -10.09 19.92
C MET A 73 15.06 -10.30 18.84
N SER A 74 15.21 -9.32 17.99
CA SER A 74 16.24 -9.30 16.93
C SER A 74 16.97 -7.98 16.91
N THR A 75 18.26 -8.06 16.61
CA THR A 75 19.12 -6.91 16.41
C THR A 75 19.32 -6.70 14.93
N LEU A 76 19.00 -5.51 14.44
CA LEU A 76 19.07 -5.12 13.05
C LEU A 76 20.09 -3.98 12.89
N GLU A 77 20.96 -4.08 11.89
CA GLU A 77 21.81 -2.97 11.45
C GLU A 77 21.15 -2.28 10.26
N ILE A 78 20.95 -0.96 10.35
CA ILE A 78 20.34 -0.16 9.28
C ILE A 78 21.35 0.00 8.15
N THR A 79 21.04 -0.56 6.99
CA THR A 79 21.89 -0.49 5.80
C THR A 79 21.62 0.76 4.97
N ASP A 80 20.36 1.20 4.92
CA ASP A 80 19.95 2.41 4.23
C ASP A 80 18.80 3.13 4.96
N SER A 81 18.78 4.45 4.88
CA SER A 81 17.67 5.28 5.34
C SER A 81 17.27 6.25 4.22
N TYR A 82 15.97 6.29 3.91
CA TYR A 82 15.41 7.06 2.78
C TYR A 82 14.85 8.40 3.25
N ASN A 83 15.72 9.37 3.52
CA ASN A 83 15.36 10.70 4.02
C ASN A 83 14.45 10.72 5.26
N SER A 84 14.47 9.63 6.01
CA SER A 84 13.65 9.43 7.20
C SER A 84 14.44 8.69 8.25
N GLU A 85 14.22 9.06 9.49
CA GLU A 85 14.81 8.38 10.64
C GLU A 85 13.97 7.17 11.03
N VAL A 86 14.62 6.09 11.42
CA VAL A 86 13.94 4.90 11.96
C VAL A 86 13.56 5.18 13.40
N ARG A 87 12.27 4.97 13.72
CA ARG A 87 11.70 5.23 15.05
C ARG A 87 11.03 3.99 15.64
N ARG A 88 10.77 4.03 16.94
CA ARG A 88 9.99 3.00 17.65
C ARG A 88 8.60 2.86 17.04
N GLY A 89 8.11 1.63 16.99
CA GLY A 89 6.81 1.28 16.43
C GLY A 89 6.81 1.02 14.92
N TYR A 90 7.89 1.37 14.19
CA TYR A 90 7.96 1.10 12.75
C TYR A 90 7.99 -0.41 12.50
N ARG A 91 7.28 -0.85 11.45
CA ARG A 91 7.16 -2.26 11.09
C ARG A 91 8.39 -2.76 10.35
N VAL A 92 8.71 -4.02 10.57
CA VAL A 92 9.80 -4.72 9.92
C VAL A 92 9.22 -5.83 9.06
N LEU A 93 9.46 -5.79 7.75
CA LEU A 93 8.98 -6.78 6.79
C LEU A 93 10.14 -7.32 5.98
N PRO A 94 10.10 -8.60 5.55
CA PRO A 94 11.12 -9.14 4.65
C PRO A 94 11.29 -8.26 3.42
N GLU A 95 12.55 -8.05 3.01
CA GLU A 95 12.87 -7.35 1.78
C GLU A 95 12.66 -8.31 0.62
N TYR A 96 11.71 -7.99 -0.27
CA TYR A 96 11.51 -8.72 -1.51
C TYR A 96 12.25 -8.01 -2.65
N ASP A 97 12.68 -8.76 -3.67
CA ASP A 97 13.43 -8.24 -4.84
C ASP A 97 12.72 -7.09 -5.58
N ALA A 98 11.41 -7.00 -5.44
CA ALA A 98 10.59 -5.90 -5.97
C ALA A 98 10.05 -5.04 -4.84
N MET A 99 10.91 -4.33 -4.13
CA MET A 99 10.50 -3.44 -3.05
C MET A 99 9.71 -2.25 -3.58
N LEU A 100 8.51 -2.10 -3.05
CA LEU A 100 7.68 -0.94 -3.30
C LEU A 100 7.91 0.10 -2.20
N PRO A 101 8.09 1.38 -2.56
CA PRO A 101 8.27 2.45 -1.58
C PRO A 101 7.02 2.65 -0.69
N THR A 102 5.87 2.20 -1.17
CA THR A 102 4.62 2.22 -0.43
C THR A 102 3.94 0.86 -0.53
N LEU A 103 3.53 0.30 0.60
CA LEU A 103 2.80 -0.95 0.70
C LEU A 103 1.44 -0.73 1.35
N PHE A 104 0.49 -1.59 0.96
CA PHE A 104 -0.76 -1.76 1.68
C PHE A 104 -0.62 -2.91 2.68
N TYR A 105 -0.97 -2.67 3.94
CA TYR A 105 -0.99 -3.67 4.99
C TYR A 105 -2.44 -3.94 5.42
N PRO A 106 -3.01 -5.12 5.13
CA PRO A 106 -4.40 -5.42 5.46
C PRO A 106 -4.61 -5.52 6.96
N THR A 107 -5.74 -5.02 7.45
CA THR A 107 -6.10 -5.01 8.88
C THR A 107 -6.42 -6.42 9.40
N HIS A 108 -6.92 -7.29 8.53
CA HIS A 108 -7.27 -8.67 8.86
C HIS A 108 -6.67 -9.64 7.86
N ALA A 109 -6.04 -10.72 8.35
CA ALA A 109 -5.86 -11.92 7.57
C ALA A 109 -7.26 -12.50 7.31
N GLN A 110 -7.75 -12.44 6.08
CA GLN A 110 -9.08 -12.98 5.79
C GLN A 110 -8.99 -14.47 5.53
N ASP A 111 -9.67 -15.23 6.36
CA ASP A 111 -10.20 -16.53 5.97
C ASP A 111 -11.26 -16.28 4.89
N VAL A 112 -10.95 -16.66 3.65
CA VAL A 112 -11.91 -16.62 2.55
C VAL A 112 -12.87 -17.80 2.69
N THR A 113 -13.87 -17.65 3.52
CA THR A 113 -15.03 -18.54 3.54
C THR A 113 -16.28 -17.72 3.27
N GLY A 114 -16.69 -17.68 1.99
CA GLY A 114 -17.98 -17.05 1.65
C GLY A 114 -18.07 -16.67 0.18
N GLY A 115 -18.75 -17.48 -0.62
CA GLY A 115 -18.89 -17.34 -2.06
C GLY A 115 -19.44 -15.98 -2.50
N GLY A 116 -18.59 -15.19 -3.05
CA GLY A 116 -18.88 -14.18 -4.02
C GLY A 116 -17.82 -14.34 -5.10
N GLN A 117 -18.23 -14.61 -6.34
CA GLN A 117 -17.32 -14.57 -7.48
C GLN A 117 -16.78 -13.14 -7.60
N VAL A 118 -15.73 -12.85 -6.90
CA VAL A 118 -14.82 -11.80 -7.30
C VAL A 118 -14.18 -12.35 -8.57
N ILE A 119 -14.45 -11.75 -9.72
CA ILE A 119 -13.68 -11.98 -10.94
C ILE A 119 -12.25 -11.72 -10.53
N GLY A 120 -11.44 -12.79 -10.41
CA GLY A 120 -10.12 -12.72 -9.81
C GLY A 120 -9.23 -11.78 -10.61
N VAL A 121 -9.04 -10.58 -10.11
CA VAL A 121 -8.04 -9.66 -10.64
C VAL A 121 -6.68 -10.32 -10.41
N GLN A 122 -5.91 -10.51 -11.46
CA GLN A 122 -4.59 -11.11 -11.39
C GLN A 122 -3.51 -10.10 -11.74
N SER A 123 -2.31 -10.34 -11.24
CA SER A 123 -1.14 -9.58 -11.65
C SER A 123 -0.93 -9.69 -13.16
N GLY A 124 -0.63 -8.57 -13.81
CA GLY A 124 -0.52 -8.45 -15.27
C GLY A 124 -1.81 -8.04 -15.99
N TYR A 125 -2.94 -7.99 -15.30
CA TYR A 125 -4.19 -7.52 -15.93
C TYR A 125 -4.14 -6.01 -16.16
N VAL A 126 -4.59 -5.61 -17.36
CA VAL A 126 -4.70 -4.20 -17.75
C VAL A 126 -6.16 -3.77 -17.73
N PHE A 127 -6.41 -2.65 -17.10
CA PHE A 127 -7.74 -2.04 -17.01
C PHE A 127 -7.71 -0.64 -17.57
N SER A 128 -8.79 -0.25 -18.24
CA SER A 128 -9.08 1.15 -18.57
C SER A 128 -9.70 1.83 -17.36
N VAL A 129 -9.24 3.03 -17.06
CA VAL A 129 -9.75 3.88 -15.98
C VAL A 129 -10.65 4.95 -16.58
N SER A 130 -11.85 5.06 -16.05
CA SER A 130 -12.82 6.07 -16.45
C SER A 130 -13.28 6.86 -15.23
N GLN A 131 -13.45 8.15 -15.41
CA GLN A 131 -13.91 9.05 -14.37
C GLN A 131 -15.24 9.66 -14.73
N LYS A 132 -16.13 9.82 -13.74
CA LYS A 132 -17.38 10.53 -13.89
C LYS A 132 -17.07 11.96 -14.31
N GLY A 133 -17.76 12.44 -15.33
CA GLY A 133 -17.61 13.82 -15.80
C GLY A 133 -17.97 14.83 -14.71
N GLN A 134 -17.48 16.05 -14.90
CA GLN A 134 -17.71 17.15 -13.97
C GLN A 134 -19.21 17.49 -13.88
N GLU A 135 -19.64 17.96 -12.72
CA GLU A 135 -20.95 18.58 -12.56
C GLU A 135 -20.88 20.04 -13.04
N ILE A 136 -21.69 20.35 -14.01
CA ILE A 136 -21.85 21.72 -14.54
C ILE A 136 -23.27 22.22 -14.31
N ARG A 137 -23.48 23.53 -14.41
CA ARG A 137 -24.82 24.12 -14.43
C ARG A 137 -25.15 24.56 -15.82
N ASP A 138 -26.37 24.20 -16.27
CA ASP A 138 -26.90 24.70 -17.52
C ASP A 138 -27.06 26.25 -17.41
N PRO A 139 -26.44 27.01 -18.29
CA PRO A 139 -26.46 28.46 -18.20
C PRO A 139 -27.86 29.07 -18.45
N LYS A 140 -28.80 28.30 -19.04
CA LYS A 140 -30.14 28.76 -19.34
C LYS A 140 -31.16 28.34 -18.30
N THR A 141 -31.08 27.09 -17.84
CA THR A 141 -32.08 26.51 -16.91
C THR A 141 -31.59 26.48 -15.46
N ASN A 142 -30.29 26.72 -15.23
CA ASN A 142 -29.60 26.59 -13.93
C ASN A 142 -29.68 25.17 -13.33
N GLU A 143 -30.03 24.18 -14.12
CA GLU A 143 -30.08 22.78 -13.74
C GLU A 143 -28.66 22.21 -13.59
N LYS A 144 -28.48 21.33 -12.60
CA LYS A 144 -27.21 20.59 -12.46
C LYS A 144 -27.14 19.44 -13.46
N LEU A 145 -26.15 19.46 -14.32
CA LEU A 145 -25.87 18.45 -15.32
C LEU A 145 -24.55 17.76 -14.98
N THR A 146 -24.52 16.44 -15.13
CA THR A 146 -23.28 15.68 -15.04
C THR A 146 -22.79 15.38 -16.45
N LEU A 147 -21.57 15.77 -16.76
CA LEU A 147 -20.95 15.44 -18.03
C LEU A 147 -20.77 13.91 -18.16
N PRO A 148 -20.69 13.36 -19.38
CA PRO A 148 -20.46 11.95 -19.61
C PRO A 148 -19.20 11.45 -18.91
N THR A 149 -19.19 10.15 -18.59
CA THR A 149 -18.00 9.47 -18.09
C THR A 149 -16.94 9.45 -19.18
N GLU A 150 -15.74 9.85 -18.83
CA GLU A 150 -14.60 9.94 -19.74
C GLU A 150 -13.53 8.93 -19.35
N ARG A 151 -12.95 8.24 -20.34
CA ARG A 151 -11.77 7.41 -20.15
C ARG A 151 -10.56 8.32 -19.95
N ILE A 152 -9.80 8.09 -18.89
CA ILE A 152 -8.68 8.94 -18.51
C ILE A 152 -7.32 8.26 -18.60
N GLY A 153 -7.28 6.94 -18.78
CA GLY A 153 -6.02 6.22 -18.93
C GLY A 153 -6.13 4.72 -18.73
N ASN A 154 -4.99 4.07 -18.60
CA ASN A 154 -4.86 2.64 -18.34
C ASN A 154 -3.96 2.37 -17.14
N ILE A 155 -4.27 1.29 -16.44
CA ILE A 155 -3.47 0.77 -15.34
C ILE A 155 -3.17 -0.70 -15.56
N MET A 156 -2.02 -1.17 -15.07
CA MET A 156 -1.67 -2.59 -15.02
C MET A 156 -1.52 -3.04 -13.57
N VAL A 157 -2.26 -4.06 -13.19
CA VAL A 157 -2.17 -4.64 -11.85
C VAL A 157 -0.85 -5.41 -11.73
N PHE A 158 -0.06 -5.10 -10.72
CA PHE A 158 1.18 -5.81 -10.44
C PHE A 158 1.16 -6.60 -9.13
N LYS A 159 0.23 -6.30 -8.24
CA LYS A 159 0.05 -7.04 -6.99
C LYS A 159 -1.41 -7.05 -6.56
N THR A 160 -1.89 -8.23 -6.17
CA THR A 160 -3.27 -8.44 -5.71
C THR A 160 -3.29 -8.91 -4.27
N PHE A 161 -4.30 -8.44 -3.54
CA PHE A 161 -4.69 -8.90 -2.22
C PHE A 161 -6.17 -9.23 -2.26
N ASP A 162 -6.72 -9.81 -1.20
CA ASP A 162 -8.11 -10.28 -1.18
C ASP A 162 -9.15 -9.22 -1.58
N ARG A 163 -8.95 -7.98 -1.20
CA ARG A 163 -9.91 -6.88 -1.42
C ARG A 163 -9.33 -5.62 -2.05
N VAL A 164 -8.03 -5.59 -2.24
CA VAL A 164 -7.29 -4.45 -2.78
C VAL A 164 -6.23 -4.95 -3.74
N SER A 165 -5.96 -4.19 -4.78
CA SER A 165 -4.86 -4.45 -5.71
C SER A 165 -4.06 -3.19 -5.94
N TYR A 166 -2.76 -3.34 -6.15
CA TYR A 166 -1.89 -2.27 -6.62
C TYR A 166 -1.73 -2.33 -8.13
N ALA A 167 -1.74 -1.18 -8.75
CA ALA A 167 -1.54 -1.07 -10.18
C ALA A 167 -0.60 0.08 -10.52
N TYR A 168 0.17 -0.11 -11.60
CA TYR A 168 0.92 0.96 -12.25
C TYR A 168 0.00 1.72 -13.21
N VAL A 169 0.11 3.04 -13.21
CA VAL A 169 -0.47 3.88 -14.26
C VAL A 169 0.42 3.75 -15.49
N LEU A 170 -0.11 3.14 -16.55
CA LEU A 170 0.60 2.98 -17.82
C LEU A 170 0.55 4.26 -18.63
N ASP A 171 -0.62 4.87 -18.70
CA ASP A 171 -0.89 6.15 -19.31
C ASP A 171 -2.03 6.86 -18.59
N SER A 172 -2.03 8.19 -18.62
CA SER A 172 -3.11 9.00 -18.06
C SER A 172 -3.14 10.38 -18.70
N GLU A 173 -4.27 10.74 -19.28
CA GLU A 173 -4.51 12.08 -19.86
C GLU A 173 -4.93 13.09 -18.79
N LEU A 174 -5.54 12.62 -17.71
CA LEU A 174 -6.03 13.43 -16.59
C LEU A 174 -5.65 12.78 -15.25
N PRO A 175 -5.53 13.54 -14.16
CA PRO A 175 -5.30 13.00 -12.83
C PRO A 175 -6.39 11.98 -12.44
N MET A 176 -5.97 10.81 -11.96
CA MET A 176 -6.87 9.79 -11.46
C MET A 176 -7.31 10.15 -10.05
N ASN A 177 -8.62 10.30 -9.85
CA ASN A 177 -9.20 10.67 -8.56
C ASN A 177 -9.89 9.48 -7.91
N LEU A 178 -10.11 9.57 -6.61
CA LEU A 178 -10.90 8.59 -5.86
C LEU A 178 -12.30 8.46 -6.46
N GLY A 179 -12.79 7.22 -6.59
CA GLY A 179 -14.08 6.92 -7.20
C GLY A 179 -14.05 6.74 -8.72
N ALA A 180 -12.88 6.84 -9.37
CA ALA A 180 -12.72 6.42 -10.76
C ALA A 180 -13.11 4.94 -10.91
N LYS A 181 -13.72 4.59 -12.05
CA LYS A 181 -14.13 3.22 -12.36
C LYS A 181 -13.09 2.54 -13.23
N ILE A 182 -12.87 1.27 -12.99
CA ILE A 182 -12.04 0.44 -13.85
C ILE A 182 -12.91 -0.53 -14.65
N SER A 183 -12.53 -0.79 -15.89
CA SER A 183 -13.12 -1.79 -16.77
C SER A 183 -12.02 -2.56 -17.50
N PRO A 184 -12.24 -3.82 -17.88
CA PRO A 184 -11.26 -4.53 -18.69
C PRO A 184 -10.88 -3.70 -19.91
N SER A 185 -9.57 -3.57 -20.18
CA SER A 185 -9.11 -2.89 -21.39
C SER A 185 -9.49 -3.73 -22.58
N VAL A 186 -10.40 -3.24 -23.42
CA VAL A 186 -10.68 -3.83 -24.71
C VAL A 186 -9.52 -3.42 -25.61
N VAL A 187 -8.67 -4.38 -25.96
CA VAL A 187 -7.70 -4.18 -27.03
C VAL A 187 -8.51 -4.19 -28.31
N ASP A 188 -8.79 -3.01 -28.87
CA ASP A 188 -9.31 -2.90 -30.22
C ASP A 188 -8.27 -3.55 -31.15
N LYS A 189 -8.72 -4.62 -31.82
CA LYS A 189 -7.93 -5.35 -32.82
C LYS A 189 -7.82 -4.54 -34.11
#